data_07ca02551577b0f20f029f883707bdbb
#
_entry.id   07ca02551577b0f20f029f883707bdbb
#
_cell.length_a   1.000
_cell.length_b   1.000
_cell.length_c   1.000
_cell.angle_alpha   90.00
_cell.angle_beta   90.00
_cell.angle_gamma   90.00
#
_symmetry.space_group_name_H-M   'P 1'
#
loop_
_entity.id
_entity.type
_entity.pdbx_description
1 polymer ?
#
loop_
_entity_poly.entity_id
_entity_poly.type
_entity_poly.pdbx_seq_one_letter_code
_entity_poly.pdbx_strand_id
1 'polypeptide(L)'
;RLVLMNPNSFKAKYNLDARTNSEVIRINRAKKTITVRNVLTNEEYTESYDKLVLSPGAAPIVPNVNGTTLEHVFTVRNVVDIERLQKAIVEKDAQNIAVIGGGYIGVEVAENLRLAGRNVTLVQSAPQILRPFDFSMAQILQKEMMDQGIHVVVGDGLAGITTESVILASGKQIKADIVVLAIGVRPETKLVEEAGLEIGTTGGIKVNQNYVTSDPHIYAVGDVIEVYHRLLHKPVRLALAGPAQRQARAVADHIYGIANQNKGVIGSTSIQVFNYAAAATGLTEEAARNAGFQVDSVYVIAPDKVGLMPSSNPLHFKLVYELPTGRILGAQAIGKGNADKRVDVIATLITMGGTIEDLKDLELSYSPMYSTAKDVVNMAALVANNVMAGRFRQVHVSAVRDLVESGAYFVDVREENEFANGHIKGAVNIPLSQLRERMSEIPKDKPVYVHCRSAQRSYNAVMALQGSGWDNVVNVSGSFLGICLYEYFTDVQTGREPIVTAYNFK
;
A
#
# COMPACT_ATOMS: atom_id res chain seq x y z
N ARG A 1 22.19 -14.92 -10.46
CA ARG A 1 22.09 -15.35 -9.03
C ARG A 1 20.65 -15.48 -8.50
N LEU A 2 19.64 -15.28 -9.33
CA LEU A 2 18.23 -15.44 -8.92
C LEU A 2 17.78 -16.91 -8.88
N VAL A 3 18.50 -17.82 -9.54
CA VAL A 3 18.25 -19.27 -9.47
C VAL A 3 19.02 -19.84 -8.28
N LEU A 4 18.31 -20.14 -7.19
CA LEU A 4 18.90 -20.70 -5.97
C LEU A 4 19.10 -22.21 -6.04
N MET A 5 18.25 -22.90 -6.80
CA MET A 5 18.25 -24.36 -6.96
C MET A 5 17.89 -24.75 -8.40
N ASN A 6 18.46 -25.83 -8.86
CA ASN A 6 18.15 -26.46 -10.15
C ASN A 6 17.51 -27.85 -9.94
N PRO A 7 16.95 -28.51 -10.97
CA PRO A 7 16.32 -29.83 -10.84
C PRO A 7 17.20 -30.89 -10.15
N ASN A 8 18.49 -30.93 -10.45
CA ASN A 8 19.40 -31.87 -9.81
C ASN A 8 19.58 -31.60 -8.31
N SER A 9 19.58 -30.31 -7.90
CA SER A 9 19.65 -29.94 -6.50
C SER A 9 18.38 -30.32 -5.76
N PHE A 10 17.21 -30.22 -6.38
CA PHE A 10 15.94 -30.69 -5.81
C PHE A 10 15.94 -32.20 -5.63
N LYS A 11 16.41 -32.93 -6.64
CA LYS A 11 16.52 -34.41 -6.55
C LYS A 11 17.47 -34.85 -5.46
N ALA A 12 18.67 -34.26 -5.44
CA ALA A 12 19.72 -34.65 -4.50
C ALA A 12 19.37 -34.33 -3.03
N LYS A 13 18.78 -33.16 -2.78
CA LYS A 13 18.50 -32.69 -1.41
C LYS A 13 17.17 -33.18 -0.84
N TYR A 14 16.15 -33.30 -1.68
CA TYR A 14 14.77 -33.52 -1.22
C TYR A 14 14.10 -34.73 -1.88
N ASN A 15 14.78 -35.42 -2.79
CA ASN A 15 14.22 -36.49 -3.62
C ASN A 15 12.98 -36.05 -4.42
N LEU A 16 12.93 -34.78 -4.78
CA LEU A 16 11.86 -34.20 -5.62
C LEU A 16 12.25 -34.27 -7.08
N ASP A 17 11.31 -34.69 -7.94
CA ASP A 17 11.44 -34.71 -9.39
C ASP A 17 10.90 -33.40 -9.96
N ALA A 18 11.76 -32.40 -10.12
CA ALA A 18 11.43 -31.10 -10.66
C ALA A 18 11.60 -31.12 -12.18
N ARG A 19 10.49 -31.11 -12.93
CA ARG A 19 10.49 -31.17 -14.39
C ARG A 19 10.35 -29.77 -15.00
N THR A 20 11.41 -29.29 -15.62
CA THR A 20 11.41 -28.06 -16.42
C THR A 20 10.91 -28.35 -17.84
N ASN A 21 10.51 -27.30 -18.58
CA ASN A 21 9.98 -27.39 -19.94
C ASN A 21 8.75 -28.35 -20.05
N SER A 22 8.03 -28.52 -18.96
CA SER A 22 6.91 -29.46 -18.84
C SER A 22 5.65 -28.68 -18.45
N GLU A 23 4.75 -28.51 -19.41
CA GLU A 23 3.48 -27.81 -19.25
C GLU A 23 2.34 -28.81 -19.04
N VAL A 24 1.60 -28.68 -17.95
CA VAL A 24 0.35 -29.44 -17.77
C VAL A 24 -0.73 -28.76 -18.61
N ILE A 25 -1.24 -29.50 -19.61
CA ILE A 25 -2.23 -28.98 -20.57
C ILE A 25 -3.64 -29.52 -20.36
N ARG A 26 -3.81 -30.56 -19.54
CA ARG A 26 -5.11 -31.16 -19.23
C ARG A 26 -5.11 -31.87 -17.89
N ILE A 27 -6.23 -31.81 -17.17
CA ILE A 27 -6.50 -32.59 -15.97
C ILE A 27 -7.70 -33.50 -16.24
N ASN A 28 -7.52 -34.79 -16.02
CA ASN A 28 -8.63 -35.78 -16.09
C ASN A 28 -8.96 -36.26 -14.68
N ARG A 29 -9.94 -35.66 -14.06
CA ARG A 29 -10.37 -35.94 -12.69
C ARG A 29 -10.84 -37.37 -12.49
N ALA A 30 -11.61 -37.91 -13.45
CA ALA A 30 -12.18 -39.26 -13.34
C ALA A 30 -11.08 -40.35 -13.36
N LYS A 31 -10.00 -40.14 -14.12
CA LYS A 31 -8.88 -41.06 -14.20
C LYS A 31 -7.76 -40.72 -13.24
N LYS A 32 -7.84 -39.59 -12.54
CA LYS A 32 -6.74 -39.01 -11.71
C LYS A 32 -5.44 -38.94 -12.49
N THR A 33 -5.47 -38.33 -13.69
CA THR A 33 -4.30 -38.16 -14.54
C THR A 33 -4.18 -36.71 -15.02
N ILE A 34 -2.94 -36.30 -15.31
CA ILE A 34 -2.66 -35.07 -16.02
C ILE A 34 -1.97 -35.38 -17.35
N THR A 35 -2.23 -34.57 -18.37
CA THR A 35 -1.46 -34.60 -19.62
C THR A 35 -0.41 -33.52 -19.56
N VAL A 36 0.83 -33.89 -19.77
CA VAL A 36 2.00 -33.00 -19.75
C VAL A 36 2.57 -32.92 -21.15
N ARG A 37 2.85 -31.69 -21.60
CA ARG A 37 3.52 -31.41 -22.87
C ARG A 37 4.92 -30.87 -22.62
N ASN A 38 5.93 -31.46 -23.26
CA ASN A 38 7.24 -30.86 -23.32
C ASN A 38 7.21 -29.67 -24.29
N VAL A 39 7.47 -28.46 -23.78
CA VAL A 39 7.33 -27.23 -24.60
C VAL A 39 8.46 -27.08 -25.67
N LEU A 40 9.53 -27.86 -25.59
CA LEU A 40 10.60 -27.85 -26.58
C LEU A 40 10.38 -28.85 -27.75
N THR A 41 9.84 -30.05 -27.42
CA THR A 41 9.65 -31.13 -28.42
C THR A 41 8.20 -31.28 -28.87
N ASN A 42 7.24 -30.66 -28.15
CA ASN A 42 5.79 -30.83 -28.27
C ASN A 42 5.29 -32.27 -28.02
N GLU A 43 6.11 -33.13 -27.46
CA GLU A 43 5.73 -34.48 -27.05
C GLU A 43 4.81 -34.42 -25.84
N GLU A 44 3.71 -35.22 -25.87
CA GLU A 44 2.77 -35.31 -24.77
C GLU A 44 2.89 -36.67 -24.08
N TYR A 45 2.76 -36.68 -22.76
CA TYR A 45 2.68 -37.87 -21.94
C TYR A 45 1.67 -37.71 -20.81
N THR A 46 1.29 -38.83 -20.20
CA THR A 46 0.30 -38.85 -19.13
C THR A 46 0.96 -39.25 -17.81
N GLU A 47 0.67 -38.52 -16.72
CA GLU A 47 1.05 -38.87 -15.36
C GLU A 47 -0.20 -39.09 -14.50
N SER A 48 -0.14 -40.06 -13.61
CA SER A 48 -1.19 -40.31 -12.60
C SER A 48 -0.85 -39.57 -11.30
N TYR A 49 -1.90 -39.27 -10.52
CA TYR A 49 -1.74 -38.67 -9.19
C TYR A 49 -2.69 -39.27 -8.17
N ASP A 50 -2.25 -39.38 -6.91
CA ASP A 50 -3.12 -39.63 -5.77
C ASP A 50 -3.65 -38.31 -5.20
N LYS A 51 -2.78 -37.29 -5.15
CA LYS A 51 -3.08 -35.90 -4.78
C LYS A 51 -2.44 -34.95 -5.80
N LEU A 52 -3.19 -33.97 -6.20
CA LEU A 52 -2.75 -32.91 -7.12
C LEU A 52 -2.80 -31.56 -6.41
N VAL A 53 -1.72 -30.79 -6.46
CA VAL A 53 -1.68 -29.43 -5.92
C VAL A 53 -1.49 -28.43 -7.08
N LEU A 54 -2.43 -27.53 -7.24
CA LEU A 54 -2.43 -26.51 -8.30
C LEU A 54 -1.86 -25.19 -7.75
N SER A 55 -0.77 -24.72 -8.34
CA SER A 55 -0.19 -23.41 -8.01
C SER A 55 0.31 -22.65 -9.25
N PRO A 56 -0.51 -22.49 -10.31
CA PRO A 56 -0.09 -21.83 -11.55
C PRO A 56 0.11 -20.31 -11.38
N GLY A 57 -0.35 -19.75 -10.27
CA GLY A 57 -0.20 -18.33 -9.96
C GLY A 57 -1.19 -17.46 -10.73
N ALA A 58 -0.70 -16.29 -11.15
CA ALA A 58 -1.49 -15.29 -11.86
C ALA A 58 -0.72 -14.73 -13.07
N ALA A 59 -1.44 -14.37 -14.14
CA ALA A 59 -0.90 -13.74 -15.34
C ALA A 59 -1.06 -12.22 -15.28
N PRO A 60 -0.14 -11.45 -15.86
CA PRO A 60 -0.31 -10.02 -16.07
C PRO A 60 -1.58 -9.72 -16.88
N ILE A 61 -2.29 -8.67 -16.50
CA ILE A 61 -3.42 -8.18 -17.29
C ILE A 61 -2.87 -7.35 -18.44
N VAL A 62 -3.26 -7.71 -19.66
CA VAL A 62 -3.07 -6.90 -20.86
C VAL A 62 -4.42 -6.30 -21.22
N PRO A 63 -4.58 -4.97 -21.24
CA PRO A 63 -5.85 -4.35 -21.54
C PRO A 63 -6.18 -4.49 -23.03
N ASN A 64 -7.49 -4.53 -23.34
CA ASN A 64 -7.94 -4.56 -24.72
C ASN A 64 -7.99 -3.14 -25.33
N VAL A 65 -6.81 -2.57 -25.58
CA VAL A 65 -6.63 -1.29 -26.25
C VAL A 65 -5.64 -1.44 -27.40
N ASN A 66 -5.73 -0.54 -28.38
CA ASN A 66 -4.86 -0.60 -29.55
C ASN A 66 -3.37 -0.48 -29.16
N GLY A 67 -2.54 -1.29 -29.80
CA GLY A 67 -1.07 -1.24 -29.66
C GLY A 67 -0.48 -2.08 -28.53
N THR A 68 -1.27 -2.80 -27.74
CA THR A 68 -0.75 -3.66 -26.64
C THR A 68 0.05 -4.87 -27.12
N THR A 69 -0.03 -5.21 -28.38
CA THR A 69 0.73 -6.30 -29.02
C THR A 69 1.98 -5.85 -29.76
N LEU A 70 2.32 -4.56 -29.73
CA LEU A 70 3.51 -4.02 -30.36
C LEU A 70 4.78 -4.55 -29.68
N GLU A 71 5.84 -4.72 -30.47
CA GLU A 71 7.11 -5.33 -30.05
C GLU A 71 7.78 -4.66 -28.84
N HIS A 72 7.57 -3.35 -28.68
CA HIS A 72 8.14 -2.56 -27.58
C HIS A 72 7.25 -2.51 -26.31
N VAL A 73 6.18 -3.32 -26.27
CA VAL A 73 5.28 -3.43 -25.11
C VAL A 73 5.59 -4.70 -24.32
N PHE A 74 5.85 -4.55 -23.03
CA PHE A 74 6.26 -5.62 -22.13
C PHE A 74 5.33 -5.74 -20.95
N THR A 75 5.24 -6.94 -20.39
CA THR A 75 4.73 -7.22 -19.05
C THR A 75 5.87 -7.73 -18.17
N VAL A 76 5.72 -7.65 -16.87
CA VAL A 76 6.71 -8.13 -15.90
C VAL A 76 6.04 -9.10 -14.93
N ARG A 77 6.44 -10.37 -14.96
CA ARG A 77 5.95 -11.43 -14.08
C ARG A 77 7.10 -12.27 -13.50
N ASN A 78 8.09 -12.60 -14.31
CA ASN A 78 9.17 -13.51 -13.96
C ASN A 78 10.53 -13.01 -14.49
N VAL A 79 11.60 -13.76 -14.18
CA VAL A 79 12.96 -13.40 -14.55
C VAL A 79 13.15 -13.28 -16.07
N VAL A 80 12.48 -14.13 -16.84
CA VAL A 80 12.57 -14.11 -18.32
C VAL A 80 11.99 -12.81 -18.87
N ASP A 81 10.91 -12.31 -18.29
CA ASP A 81 10.32 -11.02 -18.70
C ASP A 81 11.30 -9.86 -18.42
N ILE A 82 11.98 -9.89 -17.27
CA ILE A 82 13.00 -8.88 -16.92
C ILE A 82 14.17 -8.94 -17.88
N GLU A 83 14.69 -10.14 -18.22
CA GLU A 83 15.77 -10.31 -19.19
C GLU A 83 15.39 -9.78 -20.58
N ARG A 84 14.17 -10.07 -21.03
CA ARG A 84 13.63 -9.56 -22.30
C ARG A 84 13.51 -8.04 -22.30
N LEU A 85 12.97 -7.47 -21.23
CA LEU A 85 12.85 -6.02 -21.06
C LEU A 85 14.24 -5.36 -21.07
N GLN A 86 15.18 -5.88 -20.28
CA GLN A 86 16.53 -5.35 -20.20
C GLN A 86 17.25 -5.41 -21.55
N LYS A 87 17.12 -6.54 -22.26
CA LYS A 87 17.68 -6.70 -23.62
C LYS A 87 17.11 -5.65 -24.58
N ALA A 88 15.80 -5.48 -24.61
CA ALA A 88 15.15 -4.49 -25.47
C ALA A 88 15.56 -3.04 -25.16
N ILE A 89 15.74 -2.71 -23.87
CA ILE A 89 16.23 -1.39 -23.43
C ILE A 89 17.62 -1.11 -24.00
N VAL A 90 18.51 -2.10 -23.96
CA VAL A 90 19.89 -1.96 -24.46
C VAL A 90 19.93 -1.92 -25.98
N GLU A 91 19.25 -2.84 -26.67
CA GLU A 91 19.28 -2.96 -28.12
C GLU A 91 18.66 -1.75 -28.85
N LYS A 92 17.62 -1.15 -28.25
CA LYS A 92 16.94 0.03 -28.79
C LYS A 92 17.53 1.35 -28.29
N ASP A 93 18.52 1.32 -27.40
CA ASP A 93 19.00 2.49 -26.64
C ASP A 93 17.84 3.33 -26.07
N ALA A 94 16.83 2.64 -25.53
CA ALA A 94 15.60 3.26 -25.08
C ALA A 94 15.84 4.21 -23.92
N GLN A 95 15.47 5.47 -24.09
CA GLN A 95 15.65 6.52 -23.08
C GLN A 95 14.35 6.82 -22.32
N ASN A 96 13.20 6.78 -23.01
CA ASN A 96 11.90 7.15 -22.46
C ASN A 96 11.06 5.89 -22.27
N ILE A 97 10.70 5.60 -21.02
CA ILE A 97 9.94 4.39 -20.69
C ILE A 97 8.64 4.80 -19.99
N ALA A 98 7.52 4.34 -20.53
CA ALA A 98 6.22 4.48 -19.89
C ALA A 98 5.87 3.20 -19.10
N VAL A 99 5.58 3.35 -17.81
CA VAL A 99 5.08 2.28 -16.94
C VAL A 99 3.60 2.52 -16.69
N ILE A 100 2.74 1.60 -17.09
CA ILE A 100 1.29 1.70 -16.99
C ILE A 100 0.80 0.87 -15.82
N GLY A 101 0.31 1.54 -14.77
CA GLY A 101 -0.16 0.97 -13.51
C GLY A 101 0.73 1.35 -12.34
N GLY A 102 0.15 2.03 -11.34
CA GLY A 102 0.80 2.51 -10.12
C GLY A 102 0.61 1.56 -8.92
N GLY A 103 0.49 0.26 -9.15
CA GLY A 103 0.54 -0.78 -8.12
C GLY A 103 1.99 -1.09 -7.69
N TYR A 104 2.17 -2.10 -6.84
CA TYR A 104 3.50 -2.52 -6.34
C TYR A 104 4.49 -2.77 -7.48
N ILE A 105 4.14 -3.61 -8.44
CA ILE A 105 5.01 -3.94 -9.58
C ILE A 105 5.38 -2.70 -10.38
N GLY A 106 4.40 -1.84 -10.69
CA GLY A 106 4.65 -0.65 -11.49
C GLY A 106 5.54 0.37 -10.79
N VAL A 107 5.37 0.56 -9.49
CA VAL A 107 6.22 1.46 -8.68
C VAL A 107 7.66 0.92 -8.61
N GLU A 108 7.84 -0.37 -8.33
CA GLU A 108 9.17 -1.00 -8.28
C GLU A 108 9.88 -0.99 -9.65
N VAL A 109 9.15 -1.24 -10.73
CA VAL A 109 9.69 -1.16 -12.11
C VAL A 109 10.09 0.28 -12.43
N ALA A 110 9.24 1.26 -12.13
CA ALA A 110 9.52 2.67 -12.39
C ALA A 110 10.76 3.15 -11.61
N GLU A 111 10.88 2.78 -10.33
CA GLU A 111 12.05 3.07 -9.51
C GLU A 111 13.33 2.48 -10.10
N ASN A 112 13.34 1.18 -10.41
CA ASN A 112 14.53 0.51 -10.93
C ASN A 112 14.96 1.05 -12.30
N LEU A 113 14.02 1.38 -13.18
CA LEU A 113 14.31 2.02 -14.46
C LEU A 113 14.89 3.43 -14.28
N ARG A 114 14.36 4.19 -13.32
CA ARG A 114 14.90 5.52 -12.98
C ARG A 114 16.31 5.43 -12.42
N LEU A 115 16.57 4.49 -11.50
CA LEU A 115 17.91 4.22 -10.96
C LEU A 115 18.89 3.76 -12.04
N ALA A 116 18.40 3.08 -13.09
CA ALA A 116 19.17 2.75 -14.27
C ALA A 116 19.37 3.94 -15.25
N GLY A 117 19.00 5.17 -14.87
CA GLY A 117 19.24 6.39 -15.62
C GLY A 117 18.23 6.66 -16.74
N ARG A 118 17.07 5.99 -16.77
CA ARG A 118 16.05 6.20 -17.81
C ARG A 118 15.09 7.33 -17.43
N ASN A 119 14.49 7.96 -18.42
CA ASN A 119 13.37 8.90 -18.25
C ASN A 119 12.09 8.07 -18.10
N VAL A 120 11.50 8.11 -16.91
CA VAL A 120 10.34 7.27 -16.60
C VAL A 120 9.09 8.10 -16.38
N THR A 121 8.02 7.71 -17.07
CA THR A 121 6.66 8.19 -16.78
C THR A 121 5.84 7.05 -16.22
N LEU A 122 5.33 7.20 -15.00
CA LEU A 122 4.39 6.27 -14.37
C LEU A 122 2.97 6.78 -14.55
N VAL A 123 2.12 5.99 -15.20
CA VAL A 123 0.70 6.33 -15.48
C VAL A 123 -0.21 5.46 -14.63
N GLN A 124 -1.13 6.08 -13.92
CA GLN A 124 -2.14 5.40 -13.09
C GLN A 124 -3.53 5.99 -13.37
N SER A 125 -4.49 5.12 -13.71
CA SER A 125 -5.88 5.53 -13.97
C SER A 125 -6.63 6.01 -12.73
N ALA A 126 -6.30 5.47 -11.54
CA ALA A 126 -6.86 5.94 -10.27
C ALA A 126 -6.22 7.28 -9.86
N PRO A 127 -6.85 8.05 -8.94
CA PRO A 127 -6.35 9.35 -8.49
C PRO A 127 -5.06 9.27 -7.67
N GLN A 128 -4.56 8.07 -7.37
CA GLN A 128 -3.33 7.84 -6.63
C GLN A 128 -2.65 6.54 -7.02
N ILE A 129 -1.36 6.42 -6.72
CA ILE A 129 -0.62 5.15 -6.74
C ILE A 129 -0.91 4.34 -5.47
N LEU A 130 -0.52 3.06 -5.46
CA LEU A 130 -0.53 2.18 -4.26
C LEU A 130 -1.86 2.23 -3.48
N ARG A 131 -2.95 1.83 -4.10
CA ARG A 131 -4.30 1.79 -3.51
C ARG A 131 -4.44 1.13 -2.11
N PRO A 132 -3.55 0.23 -1.65
CA PRO A 132 -3.56 -0.23 -0.26
C PRO A 132 -3.21 0.84 0.80
N PHE A 133 -2.84 2.05 0.38
CA PHE A 133 -2.65 3.22 1.24
C PHE A 133 -3.79 4.22 1.04
N ASP A 134 -4.19 4.91 2.12
CA ASP A 134 -5.10 6.04 2.01
C ASP A 134 -4.48 7.19 1.19
N PHE A 135 -5.32 8.01 0.57
CA PHE A 135 -4.87 9.11 -0.28
C PHE A 135 -3.83 10.00 0.41
N SER A 136 -4.07 10.38 1.68
CA SER A 136 -3.14 11.21 2.45
C SER A 136 -1.75 10.59 2.65
N MET A 137 -1.66 9.27 2.68
CA MET A 137 -0.41 8.54 2.83
C MET A 137 0.29 8.35 1.48
N ALA A 138 -0.47 8.01 0.43
CA ALA A 138 0.08 7.82 -0.91
C ALA A 138 0.77 9.08 -1.47
N GLN A 139 0.29 10.29 -1.09
CA GLN A 139 0.90 11.55 -1.51
C GLN A 139 2.38 11.69 -1.12
N ILE A 140 2.78 11.10 0.00
CA ILE A 140 4.18 11.09 0.45
C ILE A 140 5.07 10.37 -0.57
N LEU A 141 4.60 9.22 -1.06
CA LEU A 141 5.33 8.40 -2.02
C LEU A 141 5.27 8.99 -3.44
N GLN A 142 4.15 9.59 -3.82
CA GLN A 142 4.04 10.31 -5.11
C GLN A 142 5.02 11.49 -5.17
N LYS A 143 5.11 12.23 -4.06
CA LYS A 143 6.11 13.31 -3.95
C LYS A 143 7.53 12.76 -4.05
N GLU A 144 7.87 11.69 -3.32
CA GLU A 144 9.21 11.08 -3.40
C GLU A 144 9.55 10.66 -4.83
N MET A 145 8.66 9.96 -5.52
CA MET A 145 8.87 9.56 -6.91
C MET A 145 9.12 10.77 -7.83
N MET A 146 8.37 11.86 -7.63
CA MET A 146 8.52 13.09 -8.38
C MET A 146 9.86 13.78 -8.08
N ASP A 147 10.26 13.85 -6.81
CA ASP A 147 11.55 14.42 -6.38
C ASP A 147 12.75 13.63 -6.95
N GLN A 148 12.58 12.32 -7.17
CA GLN A 148 13.58 11.45 -7.81
C GLN A 148 13.53 11.52 -9.34
N GLY A 149 12.67 12.37 -9.92
CA GLY A 149 12.58 12.63 -11.35
C GLY A 149 11.74 11.64 -12.15
N ILE A 150 10.81 10.93 -11.53
CA ILE A 150 9.77 10.17 -12.22
C ILE A 150 8.60 11.12 -12.51
N HIS A 151 8.15 11.17 -13.75
CA HIS A 151 6.93 11.87 -14.12
C HIS A 151 5.72 11.00 -13.75
N VAL A 152 5.02 11.34 -12.66
CA VAL A 152 3.85 10.59 -12.18
C VAL A 152 2.58 11.23 -12.72
N VAL A 153 1.76 10.47 -13.45
CA VAL A 153 0.45 10.86 -13.96
C VAL A 153 -0.61 9.99 -13.28
N VAL A 154 -1.52 10.59 -12.54
CA VAL A 154 -2.64 9.92 -11.90
C VAL A 154 -3.97 10.45 -12.40
N GLY A 155 -5.05 9.67 -12.23
CA GLY A 155 -6.40 10.04 -12.68
C GLY A 155 -6.58 9.99 -14.20
N ASP A 156 -5.62 9.43 -14.94
CA ASP A 156 -5.67 9.33 -16.40
C ASP A 156 -5.21 7.95 -16.86
N GLY A 157 -6.03 7.25 -17.60
CA GLY A 157 -5.82 5.86 -17.99
C GLY A 157 -5.22 5.71 -19.38
N LEU A 158 -4.71 4.51 -19.68
CA LEU A 158 -4.26 4.13 -21.01
C LEU A 158 -5.44 4.03 -21.98
N ALA A 159 -5.38 4.72 -23.11
CA ALA A 159 -6.33 4.62 -24.22
C ALA A 159 -5.75 3.92 -25.46
N GLY A 160 -4.43 3.99 -25.67
CA GLY A 160 -3.78 3.34 -26.80
C GLY A 160 -2.25 3.45 -26.72
N ILE A 161 -1.57 2.68 -27.56
CA ILE A 161 -0.12 2.70 -27.72
C ILE A 161 0.20 2.77 -29.20
N THR A 162 1.11 3.67 -29.57
CA THR A 162 1.68 3.77 -30.91
C THR A 162 3.15 3.30 -30.89
N THR A 163 3.84 3.35 -32.01
CA THR A 163 5.27 3.00 -32.08
C THR A 163 6.17 3.97 -31.30
N GLU A 164 5.70 5.18 -30.98
CA GLU A 164 6.52 6.23 -30.35
C GLU A 164 5.91 6.83 -29.09
N SER A 165 4.66 6.48 -28.77
CA SER A 165 3.95 7.13 -27.66
C SER A 165 2.87 6.25 -27.02
N VAL A 166 2.54 6.60 -25.80
CA VAL A 166 1.32 6.16 -25.09
C VAL A 166 0.27 7.26 -25.18
N ILE A 167 -0.96 6.91 -25.51
CA ILE A 167 -2.11 7.80 -25.58
C ILE A 167 -2.96 7.57 -24.32
N LEU A 168 -3.24 8.64 -23.60
CA LEU A 168 -4.07 8.62 -22.39
C LEU A 168 -5.54 8.89 -22.71
N ALA A 169 -6.44 8.58 -21.78
CA ALA A 169 -7.88 8.82 -21.92
C ALA A 169 -8.22 10.29 -22.12
N SER A 170 -7.44 11.20 -21.56
CA SER A 170 -7.54 12.66 -21.80
C SER A 170 -7.14 13.11 -23.22
N GLY A 171 -6.56 12.21 -24.03
CA GLY A 171 -5.95 12.54 -25.33
C GLY A 171 -4.49 12.98 -25.24
N LYS A 172 -3.93 13.15 -24.03
CA LYS A 172 -2.52 13.48 -23.84
C LYS A 172 -1.64 12.35 -24.37
N GLN A 173 -0.58 12.70 -25.09
CA GLN A 173 0.42 11.75 -25.58
C GLN A 173 1.70 11.84 -24.75
N ILE A 174 2.27 10.67 -24.42
CA ILE A 174 3.52 10.54 -23.69
C ILE A 174 4.49 9.79 -24.57
N LYS A 175 5.64 10.40 -24.89
CA LYS A 175 6.70 9.75 -25.65
C LYS A 175 7.19 8.53 -24.89
N ALA A 176 7.28 7.39 -25.57
CA ALA A 176 7.77 6.13 -24.99
C ALA A 176 8.47 5.27 -26.04
N ASP A 177 9.72 4.97 -25.80
CA ASP A 177 10.51 4.04 -26.61
C ASP A 177 10.17 2.59 -26.22
N ILE A 178 9.79 2.39 -24.95
CA ILE A 178 9.32 1.13 -24.37
C ILE A 178 8.14 1.40 -23.45
N VAL A 179 7.17 0.47 -23.44
CA VAL A 179 6.00 0.49 -22.56
C VAL A 179 5.99 -0.76 -21.68
N VAL A 180 5.83 -0.60 -20.36
CA VAL A 180 5.66 -1.70 -19.42
C VAL A 180 4.25 -1.69 -18.85
N LEU A 181 3.49 -2.75 -19.08
CA LEU A 181 2.14 -2.93 -18.55
C LEU A 181 2.21 -3.59 -17.17
N ALA A 182 1.80 -2.86 -16.13
CA ALA A 182 1.77 -3.28 -14.73
C ALA A 182 0.43 -3.00 -14.07
N ILE A 183 -0.68 -3.16 -14.82
CA ILE A 183 -2.06 -2.82 -14.40
C ILE A 183 -2.72 -3.85 -13.49
N GLY A 184 -1.97 -4.85 -13.05
CA GLY A 184 -2.40 -5.92 -12.16
C GLY A 184 -2.29 -7.30 -12.78
N VAL A 185 -2.78 -8.29 -12.03
CA VAL A 185 -2.72 -9.71 -12.41
C VAL A 185 -4.08 -10.36 -12.31
N ARG A 186 -4.31 -11.41 -13.09
CA ARG A 186 -5.48 -12.27 -13.01
C ARG A 186 -5.07 -13.72 -12.71
N PRO A 187 -5.84 -14.47 -11.91
CA PRO A 187 -5.58 -15.89 -11.66
C PRO A 187 -5.51 -16.70 -12.96
N GLU A 188 -4.59 -17.67 -13.00
CA GLU A 188 -4.45 -18.62 -14.12
C GLU A 188 -5.42 -19.77 -13.96
N THR A 189 -6.68 -19.57 -14.35
CA THR A 189 -7.78 -20.52 -14.09
C THR A 189 -8.17 -21.39 -15.28
N LYS A 190 -7.68 -21.14 -16.48
CA LYS A 190 -8.11 -21.84 -17.71
C LYS A 190 -8.08 -23.36 -17.58
N LEU A 191 -6.95 -23.93 -17.13
CA LEU A 191 -6.79 -25.37 -16.95
C LEU A 191 -7.82 -25.95 -15.93
N VAL A 192 -8.13 -25.16 -14.93
CA VAL A 192 -9.05 -25.51 -13.83
C VAL A 192 -10.50 -25.48 -14.29
N GLU A 193 -10.88 -24.48 -15.07
CA GLU A 193 -12.20 -24.34 -15.69
C GLU A 193 -12.46 -25.48 -16.68
N GLU A 194 -11.49 -25.80 -17.52
CA GLU A 194 -11.55 -26.91 -18.47
C GLU A 194 -11.68 -28.29 -17.76
N ALA A 195 -11.13 -28.41 -16.54
CA ALA A 195 -11.29 -29.59 -15.70
C ALA A 195 -12.62 -29.61 -14.93
N GLY A 196 -13.46 -28.59 -15.03
CA GLY A 196 -14.76 -28.50 -14.36
C GLY A 196 -14.63 -28.32 -12.83
N LEU A 197 -13.59 -27.67 -12.35
CA LEU A 197 -13.45 -27.27 -10.95
C LEU A 197 -14.13 -25.90 -10.71
N GLU A 198 -14.58 -25.67 -9.47
CA GLU A 198 -15.30 -24.45 -9.15
C GLU A 198 -14.38 -23.23 -9.09
N ILE A 199 -14.78 -22.17 -9.78
CA ILE A 199 -14.22 -20.83 -9.68
C ILE A 199 -15.11 -19.99 -8.76
N GLY A 200 -14.51 -19.23 -7.87
CA GLY A 200 -15.23 -18.40 -6.95
C GLY A 200 -15.59 -17.02 -7.50
N THR A 201 -16.25 -16.22 -6.68
CA THR A 201 -16.84 -14.93 -7.08
C THR A 201 -15.83 -13.87 -7.47
N THR A 202 -14.57 -14.01 -7.04
CA THR A 202 -13.48 -13.09 -7.37
C THR A 202 -12.67 -13.51 -8.60
N GLY A 203 -13.03 -14.67 -9.21
CA GLY A 203 -12.36 -15.25 -10.36
C GLY A 203 -11.15 -16.12 -10.00
N GLY A 204 -10.88 -16.37 -8.72
CA GLY A 204 -9.90 -17.35 -8.26
C GLY A 204 -10.52 -18.74 -8.06
N ILE A 205 -9.68 -19.77 -7.94
CA ILE A 205 -10.15 -21.12 -7.60
C ILE A 205 -10.80 -21.10 -6.21
N LYS A 206 -12.01 -21.62 -6.11
CA LYS A 206 -12.69 -21.79 -4.83
C LYS A 206 -12.11 -22.97 -4.09
N VAL A 207 -11.66 -22.74 -2.86
CA VAL A 207 -11.12 -23.76 -1.97
C VAL A 207 -11.79 -23.69 -0.59
N ASN A 208 -11.80 -24.83 0.12
CA ASN A 208 -12.23 -24.87 1.51
C ASN A 208 -11.11 -24.42 2.47
N GLN A 209 -11.37 -24.51 3.77
CA GLN A 209 -10.40 -24.13 4.82
C GLN A 209 -9.08 -24.94 4.80
N ASN A 210 -9.05 -26.09 4.14
CA ASN A 210 -7.88 -26.97 3.99
C ASN A 210 -7.26 -26.84 2.58
N TYR A 211 -7.68 -25.83 1.81
CA TYR A 211 -7.23 -25.57 0.42
C TYR A 211 -7.60 -26.68 -0.57
N VAL A 212 -8.59 -27.52 -0.24
CA VAL A 212 -9.17 -28.52 -1.14
C VAL A 212 -10.16 -27.83 -2.07
N THR A 213 -10.08 -28.12 -3.36
CA THR A 213 -11.00 -27.62 -4.39
C THR A 213 -12.37 -28.34 -4.32
N SER A 214 -13.21 -28.19 -5.33
CA SER A 214 -14.43 -28.99 -5.49
C SER A 214 -14.18 -30.49 -5.75
N ASP A 215 -12.90 -30.89 -5.91
CA ASP A 215 -12.45 -32.27 -6.01
C ASP A 215 -11.62 -32.66 -4.77
N PRO A 216 -11.95 -33.74 -4.03
CA PRO A 216 -11.28 -34.10 -2.78
C PRO A 216 -9.81 -34.56 -2.96
N HIS A 217 -9.38 -34.77 -4.18
CA HIS A 217 -8.02 -35.16 -4.52
C HIS A 217 -7.17 -33.99 -5.05
N ILE A 218 -7.80 -32.82 -5.27
CA ILE A 218 -7.16 -31.66 -5.88
C ILE A 218 -7.18 -30.49 -4.91
N TYR A 219 -6.00 -29.93 -4.64
CA TYR A 219 -5.75 -28.74 -3.83
C TYR A 219 -5.36 -27.56 -4.72
N ALA A 220 -5.54 -26.34 -4.24
CA ALA A 220 -5.01 -25.17 -4.91
C ALA A 220 -4.47 -24.15 -3.88
N VAL A 221 -3.35 -23.47 -4.23
CA VAL A 221 -2.67 -22.52 -3.36
C VAL A 221 -2.08 -21.36 -4.16
N GLY A 222 -1.73 -20.27 -3.46
CA GLY A 222 -1.06 -19.10 -4.04
C GLY A 222 -2.02 -18.15 -4.74
N ASP A 223 -1.49 -17.41 -5.71
CA ASP A 223 -2.20 -16.27 -6.34
C ASP A 223 -3.41 -16.69 -7.20
N VAL A 224 -3.56 -17.98 -7.42
CA VAL A 224 -4.66 -18.53 -8.23
C VAL A 224 -5.97 -18.71 -7.46
N ILE A 225 -5.94 -18.69 -6.12
CA ILE A 225 -7.11 -19.00 -5.27
C ILE A 225 -7.82 -17.74 -4.74
N GLU A 226 -9.08 -17.92 -4.33
CA GLU A 226 -9.74 -17.02 -3.40
C GLU A 226 -9.26 -17.28 -1.97
N VAL A 227 -9.12 -16.23 -1.18
CA VAL A 227 -8.78 -16.30 0.24
C VAL A 227 -9.83 -15.58 1.08
N TYR A 228 -10.11 -16.09 2.29
CA TYR A 228 -11.04 -15.46 3.21
C TYR A 228 -10.42 -14.27 3.91
N HIS A 229 -11.02 -13.07 3.76
CA HIS A 229 -10.57 -11.88 4.46
C HIS A 229 -11.25 -11.76 5.83
N ARG A 230 -10.44 -11.74 6.89
CA ARG A 230 -10.93 -11.83 8.28
C ARG A 230 -11.77 -10.63 8.72
N LEU A 231 -11.43 -9.43 8.28
CA LEU A 231 -12.17 -8.22 8.65
C LEU A 231 -13.42 -8.03 7.79
N LEU A 232 -13.35 -8.37 6.49
CA LEU A 232 -14.47 -8.20 5.57
C LEU A 232 -15.45 -9.37 5.57
N HIS A 233 -15.10 -10.49 6.21
CA HIS A 233 -15.88 -11.74 6.27
C HIS A 233 -16.35 -12.23 4.90
N LYS A 234 -15.52 -12.09 3.86
CA LYS A 234 -15.82 -12.50 2.49
C LYS A 234 -14.58 -12.98 1.74
N PRO A 235 -14.75 -13.72 0.64
CA PRO A 235 -13.65 -14.05 -0.27
C PRO A 235 -13.06 -12.77 -0.91
N VAL A 236 -11.72 -12.77 -1.05
CA VAL A 236 -10.97 -11.74 -1.78
C VAL A 236 -9.85 -12.41 -2.56
N ARG A 237 -9.26 -11.69 -3.50
CA ARG A 237 -7.96 -12.04 -4.09
C ARG A 237 -6.85 -11.31 -3.35
N LEU A 238 -5.79 -12.04 -3.01
CA LEU A 238 -4.63 -11.47 -2.35
C LEU A 238 -3.37 -12.18 -2.85
N ALA A 239 -2.80 -11.67 -3.93
CA ALA A 239 -1.61 -12.20 -4.57
C ALA A 239 -0.36 -11.74 -3.81
N LEU A 240 -0.05 -12.41 -2.69
CA LEU A 240 1.09 -12.14 -1.83
C LEU A 240 1.81 -13.44 -1.43
N ALA A 241 3.15 -13.41 -1.45
CA ALA A 241 3.99 -14.56 -1.14
C ALA A 241 3.82 -15.09 0.29
N GLY A 242 3.61 -14.23 1.28
CA GLY A 242 3.41 -14.63 2.68
C GLY A 242 2.23 -15.58 2.88
N PRO A 243 1.02 -15.25 2.44
CA PRO A 243 -0.12 -16.18 2.40
C PRO A 243 0.17 -17.46 1.62
N ALA A 244 0.76 -17.37 0.41
CA ALA A 244 1.05 -18.52 -0.43
C ALA A 244 1.95 -19.55 0.26
N GLN A 245 3.00 -19.10 0.98
CA GLN A 245 3.89 -19.98 1.74
C GLN A 245 3.17 -20.72 2.88
N ARG A 246 2.29 -20.03 3.61
CA ARG A 246 1.49 -20.67 4.67
C ARG A 246 0.48 -21.66 4.08
N GLN A 247 -0.11 -21.37 2.92
CA GLN A 247 -1.03 -22.27 2.22
C GLN A 247 -0.34 -23.55 1.78
N ALA A 248 0.86 -23.45 1.20
CA ALA A 248 1.65 -24.60 0.78
C ALA A 248 1.97 -25.53 1.96
N ARG A 249 2.35 -24.96 3.11
CA ARG A 249 2.57 -25.73 4.34
C ARG A 249 1.28 -26.41 4.84
N ALA A 250 0.17 -25.68 4.85
CA ALA A 250 -1.11 -26.17 5.31
C ALA A 250 -1.64 -27.34 4.44
N VAL A 251 -1.44 -27.28 3.13
CA VAL A 251 -1.78 -28.39 2.21
C VAL A 251 -0.95 -29.62 2.52
N ALA A 252 0.36 -29.47 2.71
CA ALA A 252 1.23 -30.59 3.08
C ALA A 252 0.79 -31.23 4.41
N ASP A 253 0.52 -30.42 5.43
CA ASP A 253 0.03 -30.90 6.74
C ASP A 253 -1.30 -31.67 6.57
N HIS A 254 -2.26 -31.12 5.78
CA HIS A 254 -3.55 -31.78 5.56
C HIS A 254 -3.43 -33.10 4.79
N ILE A 255 -2.55 -33.19 3.78
CA ILE A 255 -2.29 -34.46 3.05
C ILE A 255 -1.81 -35.56 3.99
N TYR A 256 -1.04 -35.20 5.01
CA TYR A 256 -0.54 -36.15 6.03
C TYR A 256 -1.43 -36.27 7.26
N GLY A 257 -2.67 -35.76 7.21
CA GLY A 257 -3.64 -35.88 8.32
C GLY A 257 -3.33 -34.99 9.53
N ILE A 258 -2.43 -34.02 9.39
CA ILE A 258 -2.13 -33.04 10.45
C ILE A 258 -3.16 -31.92 10.40
N ALA A 259 -3.81 -31.66 11.53
CA ALA A 259 -4.81 -30.61 11.64
C ALA A 259 -4.20 -29.21 11.43
N ASN A 260 -4.83 -28.39 10.62
CA ASN A 260 -4.45 -27.02 10.38
C ASN A 260 -5.65 -26.09 10.54
N GLN A 261 -5.42 -24.89 11.07
CA GLN A 261 -6.43 -23.84 11.17
C GLN A 261 -6.11 -22.71 10.19
N ASN A 262 -6.82 -22.68 9.07
CA ASN A 262 -6.80 -21.52 8.19
C ASN A 262 -7.57 -20.37 8.85
N LYS A 263 -6.82 -19.34 9.30
CA LYS A 263 -7.41 -18.15 9.93
C LYS A 263 -7.77 -17.05 8.93
N GLY A 264 -7.58 -17.28 7.63
CA GLY A 264 -7.75 -16.26 6.60
C GLY A 264 -6.62 -15.22 6.58
N VAL A 265 -6.86 -14.11 5.88
CA VAL A 265 -5.88 -13.04 5.64
C VAL A 265 -6.41 -11.70 6.10
N ILE A 266 -5.49 -10.75 6.36
CA ILE A 266 -5.80 -9.35 6.69
C ILE A 266 -5.18 -8.36 5.70
N GLY A 267 -4.29 -8.80 4.81
CA GLY A 267 -3.68 -7.97 3.78
C GLY A 267 -2.50 -7.13 4.29
N SER A 268 -1.47 -7.78 4.88
CA SER A 268 -0.24 -7.08 5.28
C SER A 268 0.76 -7.04 4.13
N THR A 269 1.36 -5.88 3.89
CA THR A 269 2.28 -5.65 2.77
C THR A 269 3.28 -4.55 3.09
N SER A 270 4.43 -4.58 2.40
CA SER A 270 5.42 -3.51 2.45
C SER A 270 6.06 -3.31 1.09
N ILE A 271 6.58 -2.11 0.85
CA ILE A 271 7.30 -1.72 -0.36
C ILE A 271 8.40 -0.72 -0.01
N GLN A 272 9.50 -0.79 -0.70
CA GLN A 272 10.52 0.26 -0.75
C GLN A 272 10.18 1.21 -1.92
N VAL A 273 10.26 2.51 -1.68
CA VAL A 273 10.17 3.54 -2.73
C VAL A 273 11.34 4.49 -2.52
N PHE A 274 12.38 4.32 -3.29
CA PHE A 274 13.68 4.96 -3.10
C PHE A 274 14.17 4.83 -1.65
N ASN A 275 14.21 5.94 -0.89
CA ASN A 275 14.68 5.95 0.50
C ASN A 275 13.55 5.75 1.52
N TYR A 276 12.30 5.60 1.08
CA TYR A 276 11.16 5.39 1.96
C TYR A 276 10.77 3.92 2.03
N ALA A 277 10.59 3.42 3.25
CA ALA A 277 9.86 2.19 3.51
C ALA A 277 8.39 2.54 3.73
N ALA A 278 7.50 1.85 3.06
CA ALA A 278 6.06 1.99 3.23
C ALA A 278 5.44 0.62 3.54
N ALA A 279 4.59 0.55 4.54
CA ALA A 279 3.92 -0.67 4.93
C ALA A 279 2.46 -0.41 5.32
N ALA A 280 1.60 -1.40 5.08
CA ALA A 280 0.18 -1.33 5.41
C ALA A 280 -0.35 -2.69 5.85
N THR A 281 -1.37 -2.69 6.71
CA THR A 281 -2.09 -3.89 7.13
C THR A 281 -3.56 -3.59 7.40
N GLY A 282 -4.42 -4.58 7.20
CA GLY A 282 -5.86 -4.44 7.40
C GLY A 282 -6.52 -3.58 6.32
N LEU A 283 -7.44 -2.72 6.74
CA LEU A 283 -8.25 -1.89 5.86
C LEU A 283 -7.75 -0.44 5.85
N THR A 284 -7.78 0.20 4.69
CA THR A 284 -7.74 1.67 4.61
C THR A 284 -9.03 2.24 5.19
N GLU A 285 -9.02 3.53 5.53
CA GLU A 285 -10.22 4.22 6.02
C GLU A 285 -11.38 4.12 5.01
N GLU A 286 -11.07 4.33 3.72
CA GLU A 286 -12.04 4.20 2.63
C GLU A 286 -12.58 2.77 2.52
N ALA A 287 -11.72 1.75 2.55
CA ALA A 287 -12.13 0.35 2.46
C ALA A 287 -12.99 -0.08 3.65
N ALA A 288 -12.69 0.43 4.84
CA ALA A 288 -13.48 0.16 6.04
C ALA A 288 -14.87 0.81 5.97
N ARG A 289 -14.96 2.08 5.54
CA ARG A 289 -16.25 2.78 5.31
C ARG A 289 -17.08 2.07 4.23
N ASN A 290 -16.48 1.68 3.12
CA ASN A 290 -17.15 0.96 2.04
C ASN A 290 -17.61 -0.45 2.46
N ALA A 291 -16.99 -1.03 3.48
CA ALA A 291 -17.42 -2.29 4.09
C ALA A 291 -18.53 -2.12 5.15
N GLY A 292 -18.97 -0.89 5.42
CA GLY A 292 -20.05 -0.57 6.36
C GLY A 292 -19.61 -0.36 7.81
N PHE A 293 -18.30 -0.31 8.09
CA PHE A 293 -17.82 0.02 9.43
C PHE A 293 -18.02 1.52 9.75
N GLN A 294 -18.42 1.81 10.96
CA GLN A 294 -18.30 3.16 11.51
C GLN A 294 -16.86 3.34 12.00
N VAL A 295 -16.10 4.20 11.35
CA VAL A 295 -14.68 4.32 11.61
C VAL A 295 -14.25 5.76 11.84
N ASP A 296 -13.20 5.91 12.62
CA ASP A 296 -12.37 7.10 12.66
C ASP A 296 -10.89 6.70 12.44
N SER A 297 -10.05 7.69 12.23
CA SER A 297 -8.63 7.49 12.03
C SER A 297 -7.82 8.58 12.71
N VAL A 298 -6.58 8.27 13.04
CA VAL A 298 -5.61 9.25 13.52
C VAL A 298 -4.35 9.21 12.66
N TYR A 299 -3.80 10.38 12.40
CA TYR A 299 -2.55 10.54 11.65
C TYR A 299 -1.52 11.20 12.53
N VAL A 300 -0.48 10.45 12.87
CA VAL A 300 0.62 10.87 13.75
C VAL A 300 1.92 10.94 12.96
N ILE A 301 2.66 12.01 13.15
CA ILE A 301 4.01 12.19 12.59
C ILE A 301 4.96 12.32 13.77
N ALA A 302 5.75 11.27 14.01
CA ALA A 302 6.71 11.21 15.11
C ALA A 302 8.10 10.82 14.57
N PRO A 303 9.19 11.06 15.30
CA PRO A 303 10.49 10.54 14.90
C PRO A 303 10.48 9.00 14.98
N ASP A 304 11.12 8.35 14.01
CA ASP A 304 11.26 6.88 13.94
C ASP A 304 12.12 6.31 15.08
N LYS A 305 12.98 7.15 15.67
CA LYS A 305 13.86 6.89 16.81
C LYS A 305 14.15 8.18 17.55
N VAL A 306 14.90 8.09 18.65
CA VAL A 306 15.25 9.27 19.45
C VAL A 306 15.93 10.34 18.59
N GLY A 307 15.45 11.59 18.68
CA GLY A 307 15.87 12.71 17.82
C GLY A 307 17.35 13.11 17.93
N LEU A 308 18.05 12.65 18.97
CA LEU A 308 19.50 12.83 19.11
C LEU A 308 20.31 11.90 18.18
N MET A 309 19.68 10.87 17.61
CA MET A 309 20.35 9.95 16.68
C MET A 309 20.45 10.61 15.29
N PRO A 310 21.65 10.63 14.66
CA PRO A 310 21.88 11.32 13.39
C PRO A 310 20.96 10.84 12.25
N SER A 311 20.50 9.59 12.31
CA SER A 311 19.61 8.98 11.31
C SER A 311 18.13 9.04 11.70
N SER A 312 17.74 9.86 12.68
CA SER A 312 16.34 10.05 13.04
C SER A 312 15.59 10.80 11.94
N ASN A 313 14.46 10.25 11.51
CA ASN A 313 13.62 10.82 10.46
C ASN A 313 12.14 10.79 10.88
N PRO A 314 11.30 11.65 10.31
CA PRO A 314 9.86 11.55 10.48
C PRO A 314 9.33 10.19 10.02
N LEU A 315 8.47 9.60 10.84
CA LEU A 315 7.67 8.43 10.51
C LEU A 315 6.21 8.84 10.52
N HIS A 316 5.58 8.73 9.38
CA HIS A 316 4.17 8.99 9.17
C HIS A 316 3.38 7.72 9.48
N PHE A 317 2.45 7.80 10.42
CA PHE A 317 1.67 6.65 10.86
C PHE A 317 0.19 6.99 10.91
N LYS A 318 -0.62 6.23 10.18
CA LYS A 318 -2.08 6.33 10.21
C LYS A 318 -2.67 5.06 10.80
N LEU A 319 -3.57 5.21 11.79
CA LEU A 319 -4.31 4.12 12.44
C LEU A 319 -5.79 4.28 12.13
N VAL A 320 -6.44 3.20 11.70
CA VAL A 320 -7.89 3.12 11.44
C VAL A 320 -8.54 2.21 12.46
N TYR A 321 -9.59 2.66 13.12
CA TYR A 321 -10.30 1.93 14.17
C TYR A 321 -11.81 2.09 14.07
N GLU A 322 -12.54 1.12 14.60
CA GLU A 322 -13.99 1.05 14.60
C GLU A 322 -14.59 1.83 15.78
N LEU A 323 -15.67 2.54 15.53
CA LEU A 323 -16.47 3.20 16.55
C LEU A 323 -17.70 2.36 16.91
N PRO A 324 -18.14 2.32 18.17
CA PRO A 324 -17.49 2.88 19.37
C PRO A 324 -16.54 1.89 20.05
N THR A 325 -16.24 0.74 19.43
CA THR A 325 -15.52 -0.38 20.05
C THR A 325 -14.01 -0.13 20.25
N GLY A 326 -13.44 0.77 19.47
CA GLY A 326 -11.99 0.98 19.42
C GLY A 326 -11.21 -0.19 18.76
N ARG A 327 -11.90 -1.18 18.16
CA ARG A 327 -11.25 -2.30 17.47
C ARG A 327 -10.36 -1.80 16.33
N ILE A 328 -9.14 -2.27 16.28
CA ILE A 328 -8.19 -1.89 15.23
C ILE A 328 -8.58 -2.57 13.92
N LEU A 329 -8.76 -1.79 12.86
CA LEU A 329 -9.11 -2.27 11.52
C LEU A 329 -7.98 -2.18 10.53
N GLY A 330 -7.03 -1.25 10.71
CA GLY A 330 -5.91 -1.11 9.79
C GLY A 330 -4.89 -0.08 10.24
N ALA A 331 -3.72 -0.12 9.63
CA ALA A 331 -2.69 0.89 9.79
C ALA A 331 -1.78 0.98 8.57
N GLN A 332 -1.16 2.14 8.43
CA GLN A 332 -0.21 2.47 7.39
C GLN A 332 0.95 3.24 8.00
N ALA A 333 2.17 2.90 7.60
CA ALA A 333 3.38 3.57 8.04
C ALA A 333 4.26 3.91 6.84
N ILE A 334 4.79 5.12 6.78
CA ILE A 334 5.71 5.58 5.73
C ILE A 334 6.82 6.41 6.36
N GLY A 335 8.06 6.07 6.07
CA GLY A 335 9.23 6.79 6.57
C GLY A 335 10.53 6.17 6.08
N LYS A 336 11.66 6.77 6.47
CA LYS A 336 13.00 6.26 6.08
C LYS A 336 13.51 5.14 6.98
N GLY A 337 12.75 4.76 8.02
CA GLY A 337 13.15 3.72 8.96
C GLY A 337 11.99 2.88 9.48
N ASN A 338 12.15 1.56 9.49
CA ASN A 338 11.36 0.56 10.22
C ASN A 338 9.82 0.72 10.20
N ALA A 339 9.24 1.14 9.07
CA ALA A 339 7.80 1.27 8.90
C ALA A 339 7.09 -0.09 9.02
N ASP A 340 7.69 -1.13 8.46
CA ASP A 340 7.25 -2.52 8.49
C ASP A 340 7.11 -3.06 9.93
N LYS A 341 8.10 -2.81 10.80
CA LYS A 341 8.05 -3.20 12.22
C LYS A 341 6.78 -2.68 12.92
N ARG A 342 6.40 -1.42 12.66
CA ARG A 342 5.20 -0.80 13.27
C ARG A 342 3.92 -1.42 12.75
N VAL A 343 3.89 -1.71 11.46
CA VAL A 343 2.74 -2.37 10.82
C VAL A 343 2.58 -3.82 11.29
N ASP A 344 3.66 -4.54 11.53
CA ASP A 344 3.61 -5.91 12.07
C ASP A 344 3.01 -5.98 13.48
N VAL A 345 3.26 -4.96 14.32
CA VAL A 345 2.59 -4.83 15.63
C VAL A 345 1.08 -4.74 15.45
N ILE A 346 0.63 -3.90 14.52
CA ILE A 346 -0.81 -3.73 14.25
C ILE A 346 -1.41 -4.98 13.60
N ALA A 347 -0.70 -5.63 12.69
CA ALA A 347 -1.13 -6.90 12.09
C ALA A 347 -1.35 -7.99 13.15
N THR A 348 -0.48 -8.02 14.15
CA THR A 348 -0.64 -8.92 15.31
C THR A 348 -1.90 -8.59 16.10
N LEU A 349 -2.12 -7.33 16.45
CA LEU A 349 -3.32 -6.91 17.20
C LEU A 349 -4.61 -7.18 16.41
N ILE A 350 -4.67 -6.84 15.12
CA ILE A 350 -5.82 -7.19 14.26
C ILE A 350 -6.08 -8.71 14.30
N THR A 351 -5.01 -9.51 14.22
CA THR A 351 -5.11 -10.97 14.26
C THR A 351 -5.64 -11.48 15.60
N MET A 352 -5.35 -10.81 16.69
CA MET A 352 -5.81 -11.16 18.04
C MET A 352 -7.13 -10.48 18.43
N GLY A 353 -7.69 -9.61 17.57
CA GLY A 353 -8.92 -8.85 17.86
C GLY A 353 -8.68 -7.66 18.80
N GLY A 354 -7.47 -7.12 18.82
CA GLY A 354 -7.06 -6.04 19.70
C GLY A 354 -7.69 -4.69 19.38
N THR A 355 -7.66 -3.83 20.39
CA THR A 355 -8.27 -2.49 20.39
C THR A 355 -7.21 -1.40 20.53
N ILE A 356 -7.61 -0.15 20.36
CA ILE A 356 -6.74 1.02 20.64
C ILE A 356 -6.34 1.09 22.11
N GLU A 357 -7.16 0.55 23.02
CA GLU A 357 -6.84 0.48 24.43
C GLU A 357 -5.69 -0.51 24.71
N ASP A 358 -5.73 -1.69 24.06
CA ASP A 358 -4.64 -2.67 24.15
C ASP A 358 -3.33 -2.09 23.55
N LEU A 359 -3.42 -1.39 22.40
CA LEU A 359 -2.26 -0.80 21.74
C LEU A 359 -1.62 0.33 22.56
N LYS A 360 -2.42 1.09 23.30
CA LYS A 360 -1.95 2.21 24.14
C LYS A 360 -0.93 1.74 25.18
N ASP A 361 -1.20 0.62 25.81
CA ASP A 361 -0.41 0.08 26.93
C ASP A 361 0.56 -1.04 26.50
N LEU A 362 0.65 -1.31 25.20
CA LEU A 362 1.52 -2.37 24.68
C LEU A 362 2.99 -2.03 24.93
N GLU A 363 3.67 -2.91 25.68
CA GLU A 363 5.12 -2.82 25.90
C GLU A 363 5.88 -3.26 24.65
N LEU A 364 6.69 -2.35 24.12
CA LEU A 364 7.52 -2.58 22.94
C LEU A 364 9.01 -2.47 23.29
N SER A 365 9.83 -3.26 22.61
CA SER A 365 11.28 -3.18 22.78
C SER A 365 11.81 -1.81 22.37
N TYR A 366 12.60 -1.19 23.24
CA TYR A 366 13.13 0.14 23.07
C TYR A 366 14.65 0.20 23.21
N SER A 367 15.25 0.96 22.33
CA SER A 367 16.58 1.55 22.48
C SER A 367 16.65 2.81 21.62
N PRO A 368 17.40 3.84 22.01
CA PRO A 368 17.52 5.11 21.26
C PRO A 368 17.84 4.96 19.77
N MET A 369 18.55 3.90 19.39
CA MET A 369 18.94 3.60 18.01
C MET A 369 17.79 3.02 17.15
N TYR A 370 16.73 2.51 17.75
CA TYR A 370 15.69 1.74 17.03
C TYR A 370 14.30 2.37 17.11
N SER A 371 14.00 3.08 18.20
CA SER A 371 12.67 3.66 18.42
C SER A 371 12.71 4.78 19.45
N THR A 372 11.57 5.34 19.79
CA THR A 372 11.36 6.20 20.95
C THR A 372 10.75 5.39 22.09
N ALA A 373 10.97 5.78 23.35
CA ALA A 373 10.45 5.09 24.53
C ALA A 373 8.90 4.94 24.50
N LYS A 374 8.21 5.94 23.95
CA LYS A 374 6.81 5.89 23.54
C LYS A 374 6.79 5.78 22.02
N ASP A 375 6.62 4.58 21.49
CA ASP A 375 6.64 4.35 20.05
C ASP A 375 5.46 5.06 19.36
N VAL A 376 5.59 5.32 18.06
CA VAL A 376 4.54 5.98 17.26
C VAL A 376 3.21 5.22 17.31
N VAL A 377 3.23 3.90 17.43
CA VAL A 377 2.00 3.10 17.54
C VAL A 377 1.28 3.33 18.88
N ASN A 378 2.02 3.45 19.99
CA ASN A 378 1.43 3.83 21.29
C ASN A 378 0.91 5.28 21.24
N MET A 379 1.66 6.20 20.59
CA MET A 379 1.20 7.59 20.40
C MET A 379 -0.10 7.64 19.61
N ALA A 380 -0.22 6.89 18.51
CA ALA A 380 -1.44 6.83 17.73
C ALA A 380 -2.63 6.32 18.55
N ALA A 381 -2.42 5.28 19.36
CA ALA A 381 -3.45 4.76 20.24
C ALA A 381 -3.89 5.78 21.32
N LEU A 382 -2.95 6.51 21.91
CA LEU A 382 -3.25 7.58 22.88
C LEU A 382 -4.07 8.71 22.24
N VAL A 383 -3.72 9.11 21.00
CA VAL A 383 -4.48 10.12 20.26
C VAL A 383 -5.90 9.59 19.96
N ALA A 384 -6.00 8.36 19.45
CA ALA A 384 -7.29 7.73 19.14
C ALA A 384 -8.21 7.61 20.38
N ASN A 385 -7.66 7.18 21.52
CA ASN A 385 -8.39 7.13 22.79
C ASN A 385 -8.88 8.51 23.24
N ASN A 386 -8.05 9.55 23.09
CA ASN A 386 -8.44 10.91 23.46
C ASN A 386 -9.55 11.45 22.54
N VAL A 387 -9.48 11.19 21.23
CA VAL A 387 -10.53 11.57 20.27
C VAL A 387 -11.82 10.80 20.55
N MET A 388 -11.77 9.49 20.72
CA MET A 388 -12.93 8.65 20.97
C MET A 388 -13.63 9.00 22.31
N ALA A 389 -12.84 9.39 23.32
CA ALA A 389 -13.37 9.87 24.60
C ALA A 389 -13.88 11.33 24.57
N GLY A 390 -13.84 12.00 23.42
CA GLY A 390 -14.26 13.39 23.26
C GLY A 390 -13.42 14.42 24.02
N ARG A 391 -12.18 14.07 24.40
CA ARG A 391 -11.28 14.97 25.13
C ARG A 391 -10.82 16.15 24.31
N PHE A 392 -10.72 15.98 22.99
CA PHE A 392 -10.55 17.05 22.02
C PHE A 392 -11.15 16.65 20.67
N ARG A 393 -11.38 17.65 19.83
CA ARG A 393 -11.84 17.45 18.44
C ARG A 393 -10.68 17.59 17.47
N GLN A 394 -10.73 16.83 16.38
CA GLN A 394 -9.77 16.96 15.29
C GLN A 394 -10.43 17.12 13.94
N VAL A 395 -9.70 17.65 12.98
CA VAL A 395 -10.02 17.66 11.55
C VAL A 395 -8.86 17.03 10.77
N HIS A 396 -9.20 16.24 9.76
CA HIS A 396 -8.18 15.60 8.92
C HIS A 396 -7.64 16.56 7.86
N VAL A 397 -6.39 16.32 7.40
CA VAL A 397 -5.74 17.13 6.34
C VAL A 397 -6.59 17.25 5.07
N SER A 398 -7.41 16.24 4.76
CA SER A 398 -8.29 16.23 3.59
C SER A 398 -9.37 17.30 3.60
N ALA A 399 -9.76 17.82 4.77
CA ALA A 399 -10.75 18.87 4.88
C ALA A 399 -10.15 20.28 4.93
N VAL A 400 -8.82 20.40 5.02
CA VAL A 400 -8.18 21.69 5.29
C VAL A 400 -8.34 22.66 4.11
N ARG A 401 -8.27 22.18 2.87
CA ARG A 401 -8.45 23.05 1.69
C ARG A 401 -9.79 23.75 1.71
N ASP A 402 -10.89 23.00 1.87
CA ASP A 402 -12.23 23.55 1.88
C ASP A 402 -12.42 24.56 3.03
N LEU A 403 -11.81 24.29 4.18
CA LEU A 403 -11.82 25.21 5.33
C LEU A 403 -11.06 26.51 5.03
N VAL A 404 -9.89 26.44 4.39
CA VAL A 404 -9.12 27.63 4.01
C VAL A 404 -9.87 28.45 2.96
N GLU A 405 -10.39 27.81 1.93
CA GLU A 405 -11.13 28.44 0.86
C GLU A 405 -12.46 29.06 1.34
N SER A 406 -13.08 28.50 2.38
CA SER A 406 -14.26 29.09 3.04
C SER A 406 -13.94 30.19 4.06
N GLY A 407 -12.66 30.53 4.26
CA GLY A 407 -12.25 31.59 5.20
C GLY A 407 -12.29 31.20 6.67
N ALA A 408 -12.16 29.91 7.00
CA ALA A 408 -12.10 29.43 8.38
C ALA A 408 -10.91 30.03 9.14
N TYR A 409 -11.05 30.16 10.45
CA TYR A 409 -10.02 30.79 11.30
C TYR A 409 -8.97 29.75 11.73
N PHE A 410 -7.73 29.96 11.27
CA PHE A 410 -6.61 29.11 11.63
C PHE A 410 -5.63 29.80 12.58
N VAL A 411 -5.15 29.07 13.58
CA VAL A 411 -4.07 29.48 14.48
C VAL A 411 -2.87 28.56 14.27
N ASP A 412 -1.76 29.13 13.86
CA ASP A 412 -0.46 28.45 13.78
C ASP A 412 0.31 28.69 15.06
N VAL A 413 0.56 27.62 15.82
CA VAL A 413 1.27 27.71 17.11
C VAL A 413 2.77 27.37 16.98
N ARG A 414 3.30 27.41 15.76
CA ARG A 414 4.75 27.32 15.52
C ARG A 414 5.44 28.64 15.87
N GLU A 415 6.73 28.57 16.04
CA GLU A 415 7.53 29.77 16.26
C GLU A 415 7.53 30.68 15.01
N GLU A 416 7.78 31.97 15.20
CA GLU A 416 7.70 32.99 14.14
C GLU A 416 8.58 32.68 12.92
N ASN A 417 9.79 32.13 13.15
CA ASN A 417 10.70 31.72 12.08
C ASN A 417 10.16 30.51 11.26
N GLU A 418 9.45 29.58 11.90
CA GLU A 418 8.80 28.48 11.20
C GLU A 418 7.61 28.99 10.35
N PHE A 419 6.83 29.92 10.90
CA PHE A 419 5.70 30.57 10.21
C PHE A 419 6.18 31.36 8.98
N ALA A 420 7.25 32.15 9.12
CA ALA A 420 7.84 32.93 8.03
C ALA A 420 8.30 32.05 6.85
N ASN A 421 8.74 30.81 7.12
CA ASN A 421 9.19 29.85 6.10
C ASN A 421 8.05 29.10 5.39
N GLY A 422 6.81 29.50 5.57
CA GLY A 422 5.61 28.95 4.96
C GLY A 422 4.53 28.65 5.99
N HIS A 423 3.28 29.02 5.68
CA HIS A 423 2.12 28.86 6.56
C HIS A 423 0.83 28.75 5.72
N ILE A 424 -0.28 28.37 6.35
CA ILE A 424 -1.61 28.39 5.74
C ILE A 424 -2.00 29.85 5.45
N LYS A 425 -2.44 30.14 4.23
CA LYS A 425 -2.91 31.49 3.86
C LYS A 425 -4.01 31.96 4.81
N GLY A 426 -3.87 33.14 5.36
CA GLY A 426 -4.83 33.72 6.31
C GLY A 426 -4.73 33.18 7.75
N ALA A 427 -3.80 32.29 8.07
CA ALA A 427 -3.58 31.86 9.44
C ALA A 427 -2.95 32.92 10.31
N VAL A 428 -3.36 32.98 11.58
CA VAL A 428 -2.79 33.86 12.60
C VAL A 428 -1.69 33.12 13.36
N ASN A 429 -0.51 33.70 13.47
CA ASN A 429 0.58 33.10 14.24
C ASN A 429 0.53 33.51 15.71
N ILE A 430 0.34 32.54 16.57
CA ILE A 430 0.41 32.68 18.03
C ILE A 430 1.29 31.53 18.54
N PRO A 431 2.61 31.72 18.63
CA PRO A 431 3.54 30.68 19.09
C PRO A 431 3.09 30.05 20.40
N LEU A 432 3.28 28.75 20.56
CA LEU A 432 2.91 28.02 21.78
C LEU A 432 3.58 28.64 23.03
N SER A 433 4.78 29.17 22.86
CA SER A 433 5.55 29.88 23.89
C SER A 433 4.84 31.16 24.38
N GLN A 434 4.07 31.82 23.50
CA GLN A 434 3.33 33.06 23.79
C GLN A 434 1.83 32.83 24.00
N LEU A 435 1.34 31.61 23.82
CA LEU A 435 -0.11 31.30 23.75
C LEU A 435 -0.86 31.81 24.98
N ARG A 436 -0.34 31.59 26.19
CA ARG A 436 -1.02 31.98 27.44
C ARG A 436 -1.22 33.47 27.59
N GLU A 437 -0.29 34.26 27.10
CA GLU A 437 -0.36 35.73 27.14
C GLU A 437 -1.30 36.28 26.06
N ARG A 438 -1.41 35.55 24.93
CA ARG A 438 -2.15 36.00 23.74
C ARG A 438 -3.45 35.25 23.51
N MET A 439 -3.95 34.47 24.47
CA MET A 439 -5.24 33.73 24.33
C MET A 439 -6.41 34.65 23.99
N SER A 440 -6.43 35.88 24.48
CA SER A 440 -7.49 36.86 24.22
C SER A 440 -7.65 37.26 22.76
N GLU A 441 -6.62 37.03 21.92
CA GLU A 441 -6.67 37.25 20.46
C GLU A 441 -7.48 36.16 19.73
N ILE A 442 -7.72 34.99 20.37
CA ILE A 442 -8.41 33.85 19.78
C ILE A 442 -9.93 33.98 19.96
N PRO A 443 -10.70 33.97 18.87
CA PRO A 443 -12.17 34.12 18.95
C PRO A 443 -12.84 32.93 19.68
N LYS A 444 -13.93 33.20 20.39
CA LYS A 444 -14.78 32.20 21.06
C LYS A 444 -16.11 31.93 20.34
N ASP A 445 -16.46 32.76 19.38
CA ASP A 445 -17.76 32.80 18.70
C ASP A 445 -17.81 32.00 17.38
N LYS A 446 -16.67 31.44 16.98
CA LYS A 446 -16.53 30.63 15.72
C LYS A 446 -15.53 29.51 15.88
N PRO A 447 -15.58 28.45 15.07
CA PRO A 447 -14.58 27.38 15.09
C PRO A 447 -13.17 27.92 14.84
N VAL A 448 -12.21 27.42 15.62
CA VAL A 448 -10.79 27.77 15.53
C VAL A 448 -9.98 26.50 15.27
N TYR A 449 -9.30 26.45 14.13
CA TYR A 449 -8.49 25.32 13.73
C TYR A 449 -7.03 25.57 14.10
N VAL A 450 -6.52 24.77 15.03
CA VAL A 450 -5.16 24.94 15.57
C VAL A 450 -4.22 23.94 14.94
N HIS A 451 -3.12 24.41 14.41
CA HIS A 451 -2.09 23.53 13.85
C HIS A 451 -0.69 23.95 14.31
N CYS A 452 0.24 23.01 14.20
CA CYS A 452 1.65 23.26 14.34
C CYS A 452 2.40 22.60 13.17
N ARG A 453 3.58 22.00 13.39
CA ARG A 453 4.29 21.23 12.37
C ARG A 453 3.70 19.81 12.18
N SER A 454 3.48 19.06 13.29
CA SER A 454 3.15 17.63 13.29
C SER A 454 2.04 17.23 14.29
N ALA A 455 1.20 18.19 14.65
CA ALA A 455 0.01 18.08 15.51
C ALA A 455 0.25 17.94 17.04
N GLN A 456 1.46 17.79 17.53
CA GLN A 456 1.69 17.64 18.98
C GLN A 456 1.62 18.99 19.74
N ARG A 457 2.32 20.02 19.26
CA ARG A 457 2.26 21.37 19.88
C ARG A 457 0.85 21.95 19.80
N SER A 458 0.14 21.72 18.68
CA SER A 458 -1.24 22.17 18.52
C SER A 458 -2.21 21.40 19.42
N TYR A 459 -1.99 20.11 19.66
CA TYR A 459 -2.73 19.37 20.69
C TYR A 459 -2.55 20.01 22.08
N ASN A 460 -1.31 20.33 22.47
CA ASN A 460 -1.04 20.99 23.74
C ASN A 460 -1.71 22.37 23.82
N ALA A 461 -1.73 23.13 22.72
CA ALA A 461 -2.43 24.42 22.63
C ALA A 461 -3.95 24.25 22.79
N VAL A 462 -4.57 23.27 22.09
CA VAL A 462 -5.99 22.96 22.22
C VAL A 462 -6.35 22.62 23.66
N MET A 463 -5.56 21.76 24.32
CA MET A 463 -5.82 21.41 25.73
C MET A 463 -5.68 22.60 26.67
N ALA A 464 -4.70 23.49 26.44
CA ALA A 464 -4.55 24.72 27.25
C ALA A 464 -5.71 25.68 27.04
N LEU A 465 -6.17 25.85 25.80
CA LEU A 465 -7.32 26.68 25.46
C LEU A 465 -8.63 26.14 26.07
N GLN A 466 -8.89 24.84 25.94
CA GLN A 466 -10.05 24.19 26.55
C GLN A 466 -10.05 24.35 28.08
N GLY A 467 -8.89 24.14 28.72
CA GLY A 467 -8.73 24.36 30.17
C GLY A 467 -8.95 25.81 30.61
N SER A 468 -8.87 26.75 29.65
CA SER A 468 -9.12 28.20 29.89
C SER A 468 -10.48 28.67 29.35
N GLY A 469 -11.37 27.76 28.95
CA GLY A 469 -12.75 28.03 28.56
C GLY A 469 -13.00 28.32 27.07
N TRP A 470 -12.14 27.81 26.18
CA TRP A 470 -12.39 27.74 24.73
C TRP A 470 -12.91 26.34 24.36
N ASP A 471 -14.17 26.21 24.01
CA ASP A 471 -14.81 24.95 23.58
C ASP A 471 -14.91 24.79 22.05
N ASN A 472 -14.53 25.81 21.31
CA ASN A 472 -14.63 25.95 19.87
C ASN A 472 -13.33 25.57 19.11
N VAL A 473 -12.30 25.07 19.80
CA VAL A 473 -11.00 24.74 19.22
C VAL A 473 -10.93 23.33 18.69
N VAL A 474 -10.27 23.15 17.54
CA VAL A 474 -10.14 21.89 16.81
C VAL A 474 -8.69 21.70 16.40
N ASN A 475 -8.10 20.54 16.70
CA ASN A 475 -6.75 20.22 16.27
C ASN A 475 -6.71 19.76 14.82
N VAL A 476 -5.75 20.21 14.03
CA VAL A 476 -5.52 19.71 12.67
C VAL A 476 -4.60 18.50 12.71
N SER A 477 -5.15 17.32 12.42
CA SER A 477 -4.39 16.05 12.36
C SER A 477 -3.35 16.10 11.24
N GLY A 478 -2.10 15.68 11.52
CA GLY A 478 -0.98 15.80 10.57
C GLY A 478 -0.40 17.21 10.43
N SER A 479 -1.16 18.25 10.82
CA SER A 479 -0.74 19.65 10.86
C SER A 479 -0.05 20.14 9.57
N PHE A 480 0.82 21.14 9.65
CA PHE A 480 1.38 21.81 8.48
C PHE A 480 2.18 20.89 7.56
N LEU A 481 2.98 19.98 8.12
CA LEU A 481 3.73 19.01 7.31
C LEU A 481 2.77 18.05 6.56
N GLY A 482 1.75 17.55 7.26
CA GLY A 482 0.73 16.70 6.63
C GLY A 482 -0.04 17.43 5.54
N ILE A 483 -0.40 18.72 5.75
CA ILE A 483 -1.05 19.57 4.76
C ILE A 483 -0.15 19.77 3.55
N CYS A 484 1.12 20.13 3.74
CA CYS A 484 2.08 20.29 2.65
C CYS A 484 2.20 19.01 1.81
N LEU A 485 2.32 17.85 2.45
CA LEU A 485 2.42 16.57 1.75
C LEU A 485 1.12 16.19 1.02
N TYR A 486 -0.03 16.49 1.61
CA TYR A 486 -1.34 16.19 1.03
C TYR A 486 -1.61 17.03 -0.23
N GLU A 487 -1.27 18.31 -0.21
CA GLU A 487 -1.64 19.26 -1.26
C GLU A 487 -0.62 19.33 -2.41
N TYR A 488 0.68 19.22 -2.10
CA TYR A 488 1.77 19.56 -3.01
C TYR A 488 1.71 18.86 -4.36
N PHE A 489 1.57 17.53 -4.37
CA PHE A 489 1.58 16.77 -5.61
C PHE A 489 0.43 17.19 -6.54
N THR A 490 -0.78 17.32 -5.99
CA THR A 490 -1.95 17.70 -6.75
C THR A 490 -1.84 19.14 -7.25
N ASP A 491 -1.36 20.07 -6.43
CA ASP A 491 -1.19 21.46 -6.81
C ASP A 491 -0.19 21.60 -7.98
N VAL A 492 0.94 20.88 -7.90
CA VAL A 492 1.93 20.87 -8.98
C VAL A 492 1.37 20.23 -10.26
N GLN A 493 0.65 19.11 -10.12
CA GLN A 493 0.13 18.38 -11.28
C GLN A 493 -0.99 19.14 -12.01
N THR A 494 -1.86 19.81 -11.27
CA THR A 494 -3.05 20.48 -11.83
C THR A 494 -2.87 21.97 -12.04
N GLY A 495 -1.81 22.58 -11.49
CA GLY A 495 -1.57 24.02 -11.52
C GLY A 495 -2.57 24.82 -10.67
N ARG A 496 -3.29 24.15 -9.73
CA ARG A 496 -4.21 24.85 -8.83
C ARG A 496 -3.44 25.70 -7.81
N GLU A 497 -4.08 26.75 -7.33
CA GLU A 497 -3.43 27.65 -6.39
C GLU A 497 -3.20 26.99 -5.03
N PRO A 498 -1.96 27.04 -4.47
CA PRO A 498 -1.68 26.49 -3.13
C PRO A 498 -2.45 27.21 -2.03
N ILE A 499 -2.92 26.47 -1.04
CA ILE A 499 -3.53 27.05 0.18
C ILE A 499 -2.47 27.50 1.21
N VAL A 500 -1.20 27.27 0.92
CA VAL A 500 -0.07 27.69 1.76
C VAL A 500 0.74 28.76 1.03
N THR A 501 1.44 29.60 1.80
CA THR A 501 2.31 30.66 1.24
C THR A 501 3.58 30.09 0.64
N ALA A 502 4.09 29.00 1.22
CA ALA A 502 5.19 28.18 0.70
C ALA A 502 5.08 26.78 1.26
N TYR A 503 5.45 25.78 0.45
CA TYR A 503 5.60 24.40 0.93
C TYR A 503 6.90 24.25 1.73
N ASN A 504 6.81 23.61 2.89
CA ASN A 504 7.98 23.32 3.73
C ASN A 504 7.91 21.88 4.26
N PHE A 505 8.82 21.04 3.82
CA PHE A 505 8.92 19.62 4.16
C PHE A 505 10.02 19.31 5.19
N LYS A 506 10.78 20.33 5.64
CA LYS A 506 11.88 20.20 6.61
C LYS A 506 11.40 20.31 8.05
#